data_1a3f34d828cf84adb39b88de3bba813c
#
_entry.id   1a3f34d828cf84adb39b88de3bba813c
#
_cell.length_a   1.000
_cell.length_b   1.000
_cell.length_c   1.000
_cell.angle_alpha   90.00
_cell.angle_beta   90.00
_cell.angle_gamma   90.00
#
_symmetry.space_group_name_H-M   'P 1'
#
loop_
_entity.id
_entity.type
_entity.pdbx_description
1 polymer ?
#
loop_
_entity_poly.entity_id
_entity_poly.type
_entity_poly.pdbx_seq_one_letter_code
_entity_poly.pdbx_strand_id
1 'polypeptide(L)'
;IDGPGARMPRLPVRMRFKSEFLPLSPNKTLRAGLIRPIMPAVSPALHIMTKKHITFQNASGQELAGILDLPDNPCAFALFAHCFTCGKDVKAAARISRALQARGVAVMRFDFTGLGASEGDFADSNFTSNVTDLLAAADFLRREYQAPALLIGHSLGGAAVLAAAQGIPEARAVTTIAAPAEPSHVLRQFRKDLDAIRAHGESAVSLAGRQFTIKRQFLEDVAGQDQASRIARLGKALLVFHSPQDATVAIEQAQKIYEAARHPKSFISLDGADHLLSRAEDAEYVASCIVAWASRYLDPAVQSSSPEPKVPAVPVKPDLAPGHVLVTELNHQFLRGLQAGRHTLVADEPEAMGGTNLGPDPYTLLLSALGTCTSMTIRMYANRKGLQLDDVKVELHHRRI
;
A
#
# COMPACT_ATOMS: atom_id res chain seq x y z
N ILE A 1 -0.65 7.66 70.94
CA ILE A 1 -0.12 8.90 70.31
C ILE A 1 -0.62 8.91 68.86
N ASP A 2 -1.73 9.64 68.69
CA ASP A 2 -2.45 9.78 67.43
C ASP A 2 -1.69 10.70 66.46
N GLY A 3 -1.52 10.24 65.22
CA GLY A 3 -1.08 11.04 64.08
C GLY A 3 -2.24 11.31 63.10
N PRO A 4 -2.35 12.51 62.51
CA PRO A 4 -3.55 12.93 61.84
C PRO A 4 -3.75 12.29 60.45
N GLY A 5 -4.94 11.71 60.29
CA GLY A 5 -5.40 11.17 59.00
C GLY A 5 -5.52 12.25 57.92
N ALA A 6 -4.74 12.09 56.86
CA ALA A 6 -4.87 12.89 55.66
C ALA A 6 -6.18 12.55 54.91
N ARG A 7 -7.16 13.43 54.95
CA ARG A 7 -8.36 13.34 54.09
C ARG A 7 -7.96 13.58 52.65
N MET A 8 -8.17 12.61 51.79
CA MET A 8 -8.08 12.81 50.35
C MET A 8 -9.10 13.85 49.87
N PRO A 9 -8.74 14.77 48.98
CA PRO A 9 -9.67 15.74 48.47
C PRO A 9 -10.69 15.04 47.56
N ARG A 10 -11.98 15.32 47.77
CA ARG A 10 -13.09 14.90 46.89
C ARG A 10 -13.01 15.69 45.58
N LEU A 11 -12.71 15.06 44.50
CA LEU A 11 -12.76 15.64 43.16
C LEU A 11 -14.21 15.64 42.65
N PRO A 12 -14.78 16.78 42.21
CA PRO A 12 -16.09 16.79 41.59
C PRO A 12 -15.99 16.29 40.14
N VAL A 13 -16.61 15.17 39.84
CA VAL A 13 -16.80 14.67 38.46
C VAL A 13 -18.09 15.32 37.93
N ARG A 14 -17.96 16.24 36.97
CA ARG A 14 -19.09 16.76 36.22
C ARG A 14 -19.18 16.03 34.88
N MET A 15 -20.18 15.15 34.75
CA MET A 15 -20.50 14.48 33.48
C MET A 15 -21.47 15.40 32.69
N ARG A 16 -21.12 15.71 31.45
CA ARG A 16 -22.04 16.33 30.48
C ARG A 16 -22.43 15.29 29.45
N PHE A 17 -23.69 14.90 29.44
CA PHE A 17 -24.28 14.10 28.38
C PHE A 17 -24.76 15.05 27.27
N LYS A 18 -24.31 14.85 26.02
CA LYS A 18 -24.95 15.42 24.84
C LYS A 18 -25.68 14.27 24.15
N SER A 19 -26.98 14.21 24.31
CA SER A 19 -27.88 13.39 23.50
C SER A 19 -28.62 14.32 22.54
N GLU A 20 -28.36 14.25 21.27
CA GLU A 20 -29.15 14.92 20.25
C GLU A 20 -30.28 13.97 19.81
N PHE A 21 -31.47 14.19 20.31
CA PHE A 21 -32.70 13.58 19.80
C PHE A 21 -33.26 14.46 18.69
N LEU A 22 -33.30 13.99 17.46
CA LEU A 22 -34.08 14.59 16.38
C LEU A 22 -35.56 14.12 16.51
N PRO A 23 -36.54 15.04 16.53
CA PRO A 23 -37.95 14.66 16.56
C PRO A 23 -38.41 14.13 15.22
N LEU A 24 -39.00 12.94 15.23
CA LEU A 24 -39.63 12.31 14.07
C LEU A 24 -40.99 13.00 13.80
N SER A 25 -41.11 13.62 12.61
CA SER A 25 -42.40 14.12 12.08
C SER A 25 -43.15 12.93 11.44
N PRO A 26 -44.47 12.77 11.74
CA PRO A 26 -45.29 11.73 11.10
C PRO A 26 -45.77 12.20 9.72
N ASN A 27 -45.71 11.27 8.76
CA ASN A 27 -46.28 11.29 7.41
C ASN A 27 -45.44 11.93 6.31
N LYS A 28 -44.79 11.06 5.52
CA LYS A 28 -44.78 11.18 4.06
C LYS A 28 -44.58 9.81 3.40
N THR A 29 -45.47 9.52 2.49
CA THR A 29 -45.62 8.35 1.62
C THR A 29 -44.30 7.99 0.90
N LEU A 30 -43.92 6.70 0.96
CA LEU A 30 -42.83 6.08 0.22
C LEU A 30 -43.06 6.15 -1.29
N ARG A 31 -42.23 6.83 -2.04
CA ARG A 31 -41.96 6.58 -3.45
C ARG A 31 -40.68 5.74 -3.55
N ALA A 32 -40.81 4.62 -4.25
CA ALA A 32 -39.70 3.74 -4.60
C ALA A 32 -38.67 4.54 -5.42
N GLY A 33 -37.46 4.67 -4.89
CA GLY A 33 -36.32 5.33 -5.54
C GLY A 33 -35.04 4.55 -5.19
N LEU A 34 -34.46 4.00 -6.23
CA LEU A 34 -33.08 3.48 -6.41
C LEU A 34 -32.21 3.38 -5.13
N ILE A 35 -31.90 2.16 -4.78
CA ILE A 35 -30.86 1.80 -3.81
C ILE A 35 -29.51 2.32 -4.34
N ARG A 36 -29.01 3.41 -3.80
CA ARG A 36 -27.61 3.81 -3.92
C ARG A 36 -26.82 3.07 -2.82
N PRO A 37 -25.69 2.44 -3.15
CA PRO A 37 -24.83 1.88 -2.12
C PRO A 37 -24.25 3.02 -1.28
N ILE A 38 -24.56 3.02 0.03
CA ILE A 38 -23.93 3.95 1.00
C ILE A 38 -22.54 3.40 1.29
N MET A 39 -21.55 3.85 0.53
CA MET A 39 -20.18 3.86 1.02
C MET A 39 -20.05 5.03 2.01
N PRO A 40 -19.42 4.84 3.18
CA PRO A 40 -19.16 5.96 4.07
C PRO A 40 -18.29 6.98 3.31
N ALA A 41 -18.79 8.21 3.19
CA ALA A 41 -18.00 9.32 2.71
C ALA A 41 -16.85 9.54 3.72
N VAL A 42 -15.68 9.05 3.40
CA VAL A 42 -14.43 9.50 4.00
C VAL A 42 -14.38 10.99 3.67
N SER A 43 -14.53 11.83 4.67
CA SER A 43 -14.33 13.28 4.54
C SER A 43 -12.96 13.47 3.90
N PRO A 44 -12.83 14.14 2.74
CA PRO A 44 -11.52 14.40 2.19
C PRO A 44 -10.84 15.42 3.12
N ALA A 45 -9.98 14.92 4.01
CA ALA A 45 -8.92 15.76 4.49
C ALA A 45 -8.23 16.29 3.22
N LEU A 46 -8.10 17.61 3.10
CA LEU A 46 -7.42 18.25 1.96
C LEU A 46 -5.95 17.77 2.01
N HIS A 47 -5.67 16.64 1.38
CA HIS A 47 -4.31 16.13 1.25
C HIS A 47 -3.64 17.02 0.21
N ILE A 48 -2.67 17.82 0.62
CA ILE A 48 -1.82 18.57 -0.30
C ILE A 48 -1.01 17.53 -1.07
N MET A 49 -1.39 17.31 -2.31
CA MET A 49 -0.69 16.39 -3.22
C MET A 49 0.43 17.15 -3.91
N THR A 50 1.66 16.90 -3.51
CA THR A 50 2.82 17.58 -4.08
C THR A 50 3.43 16.72 -5.20
N LYS A 51 3.67 17.34 -6.34
CA LYS A 51 4.45 16.77 -7.43
C LYS A 51 5.83 17.43 -7.43
N LYS A 52 6.88 16.65 -7.17
CA LYS A 52 8.27 17.14 -7.17
C LYS A 52 8.99 16.62 -8.42
N HIS A 53 9.64 17.53 -9.15
CA HIS A 53 10.63 17.16 -10.15
C HIS A 53 11.93 16.88 -9.42
N ILE A 54 12.58 15.77 -9.74
CA ILE A 54 13.80 15.31 -9.11
C ILE A 54 14.82 14.90 -10.17
N THR A 55 16.08 14.99 -9.84
CA THR A 55 17.18 14.42 -10.62
C THR A 55 18.06 13.59 -9.69
N PHE A 56 18.68 12.56 -10.24
CA PHE A 56 19.62 11.70 -9.53
C PHE A 56 20.59 11.08 -10.51
N GLN A 57 21.77 10.69 -10.04
CA GLN A 57 22.79 10.06 -10.89
C GLN A 57 22.64 8.53 -10.88
N ASN A 58 22.82 7.93 -12.07
CA ASN A 58 22.99 6.50 -12.19
C ASN A 58 24.45 6.07 -11.93
N ALA A 59 24.73 4.78 -11.98
CA ALA A 59 26.06 4.22 -11.74
C ALA A 59 27.13 4.69 -12.75
N SER A 60 26.73 5.17 -13.92
CA SER A 60 27.62 5.74 -14.95
C SER A 60 27.83 7.25 -14.83
N GLY A 61 27.27 7.88 -13.78
CA GLY A 61 27.35 9.31 -13.54
C GLY A 61 26.43 10.18 -14.41
N GLN A 62 25.50 9.57 -15.13
CA GLN A 62 24.50 10.27 -15.94
C GLN A 62 23.34 10.74 -15.06
N GLU A 63 22.85 11.97 -15.29
CA GLU A 63 21.71 12.51 -14.57
C GLU A 63 20.39 11.97 -15.16
N LEU A 64 19.60 11.33 -14.30
CA LEU A 64 18.28 10.81 -14.64
C LEU A 64 17.19 11.72 -14.08
N ALA A 65 16.18 12.01 -14.91
CA ALA A 65 15.07 12.89 -14.59
C ALA A 65 13.86 12.11 -14.09
N GLY A 66 13.35 12.47 -12.92
CA GLY A 66 12.22 11.82 -12.28
C GLY A 66 11.12 12.77 -11.83
N ILE A 67 10.01 12.18 -11.46
CA ILE A 67 8.87 12.82 -10.81
C ILE A 67 8.51 11.98 -9.59
N LEU A 68 8.41 12.65 -8.44
CA LEU A 68 7.90 12.08 -7.20
C LEU A 68 6.51 12.66 -6.92
N ASP A 69 5.47 11.83 -7.05
CA ASP A 69 4.11 12.12 -6.62
C ASP A 69 4.05 11.81 -5.10
N LEU A 70 4.13 12.86 -4.26
CA LEU A 70 4.34 12.77 -2.81
C LEU A 70 3.11 13.23 -2.03
N PRO A 71 2.43 12.35 -1.26
CA PRO A 71 1.40 12.76 -0.29
C PRO A 71 2.06 13.36 0.96
N ASP A 72 1.30 14.11 1.78
CA ASP A 72 1.82 14.78 2.98
C ASP A 72 2.45 13.81 4.00
N ASN A 73 1.82 12.65 4.21
CA ASN A 73 2.31 11.61 5.11
C ASN A 73 2.31 10.27 4.39
N PRO A 74 3.37 9.96 3.63
CA PRO A 74 3.41 8.72 2.87
C PRO A 74 3.48 7.50 3.80
N CYS A 75 2.56 6.56 3.64
CA CYS A 75 2.59 5.27 4.34
C CYS A 75 3.60 4.30 3.72
N ALA A 76 3.96 4.49 2.45
CA ALA A 76 4.97 3.71 1.74
C ALA A 76 5.47 4.47 0.51
N PHE A 77 6.63 4.04 0.00
CA PHE A 77 7.19 4.51 -1.27
C PHE A 77 7.13 3.40 -2.32
N ALA A 78 6.78 3.78 -3.55
CA ALA A 78 6.78 2.92 -4.72
C ALA A 78 7.71 3.47 -5.80
N LEU A 79 8.33 2.57 -6.55
CA LEU A 79 9.10 2.88 -7.74
C LEU A 79 8.39 2.32 -8.97
N PHE A 80 8.13 3.17 -9.97
CA PHE A 80 7.42 2.81 -11.20
C PHE A 80 8.35 2.82 -12.41
N ALA A 81 8.51 1.68 -13.07
CA ALA A 81 9.25 1.49 -14.31
C ALA A 81 8.29 1.50 -15.51
N HIS A 82 8.49 2.44 -16.44
CA HIS A 82 7.68 2.56 -17.64
C HIS A 82 8.09 1.56 -18.75
N CYS A 83 7.29 1.49 -19.82
CA CYS A 83 7.52 0.63 -20.99
C CYS A 83 8.75 1.04 -21.82
N PHE A 84 9.19 0.10 -22.71
CA PHE A 84 10.26 0.33 -23.68
C PHE A 84 9.95 1.56 -24.54
N THR A 85 10.90 2.46 -24.72
CA THR A 85 10.76 3.71 -25.51
C THR A 85 9.70 4.71 -25.00
N CYS A 86 9.08 4.47 -23.86
CA CYS A 86 8.17 5.43 -23.21
C CYS A 86 8.95 6.47 -22.39
N GLY A 87 8.27 7.16 -21.50
CA GLY A 87 8.85 8.07 -20.52
C GLY A 87 7.99 8.15 -19.26
N LYS A 88 8.48 8.83 -18.24
CA LYS A 88 7.79 9.02 -16.95
C LYS A 88 6.42 9.69 -17.06
N ASP A 89 6.14 10.38 -18.17
CA ASP A 89 4.89 11.13 -18.41
C ASP A 89 3.80 10.34 -19.15
N VAL A 90 4.00 9.04 -19.40
CA VAL A 90 2.97 8.18 -19.99
C VAL A 90 1.68 8.25 -19.15
N LYS A 91 0.55 8.47 -19.86
CA LYS A 91 -0.75 8.74 -19.22
C LYS A 91 -1.15 7.68 -18.19
N ALA A 92 -0.96 6.40 -18.49
CA ALA A 92 -1.28 5.31 -17.57
C ALA A 92 -0.43 5.38 -16.30
N ALA A 93 0.89 5.51 -16.43
CA ALA A 93 1.79 5.64 -15.28
C ALA A 93 1.43 6.85 -14.41
N ALA A 94 1.16 8.01 -15.03
CA ALA A 94 0.77 9.22 -14.31
C ALA A 94 -0.59 9.09 -13.61
N ARG A 95 -1.56 8.35 -14.18
CA ARG A 95 -2.87 8.09 -13.56
C ARG A 95 -2.73 7.12 -12.38
N ILE A 96 -2.02 6.01 -12.58
CA ILE A 96 -1.75 5.03 -11.53
C ILE A 96 -1.02 5.70 -10.36
N SER A 97 0.03 6.49 -10.64
CA SER A 97 0.81 7.18 -9.59
C SER A 97 -0.06 8.15 -8.78
N ARG A 98 -0.89 8.97 -9.43
CA ARG A 98 -1.82 9.89 -8.75
C ARG A 98 -2.86 9.15 -7.90
N ALA A 99 -3.39 8.04 -8.41
CA ALA A 99 -4.37 7.25 -7.67
C ALA A 99 -3.75 6.55 -6.45
N LEU A 100 -2.48 6.15 -6.52
CA LEU A 100 -1.69 5.64 -5.39
C LEU A 100 -1.37 6.75 -4.40
N GLN A 101 -0.95 7.94 -4.89
CA GLN A 101 -0.69 9.12 -4.07
C GLN A 101 -1.93 9.53 -3.25
N ALA A 102 -3.10 9.55 -3.87
CA ALA A 102 -4.37 9.85 -3.19
C ALA A 102 -4.70 8.86 -2.06
N ARG A 103 -4.02 7.71 -2.01
CA ARG A 103 -4.16 6.66 -0.99
C ARG A 103 -2.94 6.55 -0.07
N GLY A 104 -2.12 7.59 -0.05
CA GLY A 104 -0.99 7.70 0.87
C GLY A 104 0.30 7.00 0.41
N VAL A 105 0.39 6.50 -0.83
CA VAL A 105 1.62 5.91 -1.36
C VAL A 105 2.37 6.95 -2.20
N ALA A 106 3.60 7.28 -1.80
CA ALA A 106 4.49 8.10 -2.62
C ALA A 106 4.98 7.29 -3.82
N VAL A 107 4.93 7.85 -5.04
CA VAL A 107 5.33 7.14 -6.25
C VAL A 107 6.38 7.92 -7.02
N MET A 108 7.55 7.32 -7.18
CA MET A 108 8.60 7.82 -8.04
C MET A 108 8.51 7.18 -9.42
N ARG A 109 8.48 8.00 -10.45
CA ARG A 109 8.62 7.65 -11.88
C ARG A 109 9.79 8.40 -12.45
N PHE A 110 10.59 7.77 -13.29
CA PHE A 110 11.74 8.44 -13.92
C PHE A 110 11.90 7.98 -15.36
N ASP A 111 12.64 8.74 -16.16
CA ASP A 111 13.04 8.35 -17.50
C ASP A 111 14.33 7.53 -17.42
N PHE A 112 14.35 6.36 -18.06
CA PHE A 112 15.59 5.58 -18.19
C PHE A 112 16.64 6.33 -19.02
N THR A 113 17.91 5.94 -18.89
CA THR A 113 19.03 6.47 -19.65
C THR A 113 18.70 6.61 -21.15
N GLY A 114 18.93 7.82 -21.70
CA GLY A 114 18.69 8.13 -23.10
C GLY A 114 17.22 8.31 -23.48
N LEU A 115 16.30 8.38 -22.49
CA LEU A 115 14.87 8.62 -22.72
C LEU A 115 14.40 9.89 -22.03
N GLY A 116 13.39 10.54 -22.61
CA GLY A 116 12.71 11.68 -22.02
C GLY A 116 13.66 12.85 -21.73
N ALA A 117 13.81 13.21 -20.46
CA ALA A 117 14.71 14.27 -19.99
C ALA A 117 15.96 13.73 -19.28
N SER A 118 16.17 12.42 -19.28
CA SER A 118 17.39 11.80 -18.74
C SER A 118 18.55 11.90 -19.74
N GLU A 119 19.75 12.04 -19.21
CA GLU A 119 20.99 12.05 -19.99
C GLU A 119 21.31 10.68 -20.60
N GLY A 120 22.35 10.66 -21.44
CA GLY A 120 22.83 9.47 -22.14
C GLY A 120 22.22 9.31 -23.52
N ASP A 121 22.67 8.27 -24.22
CA ASP A 121 22.12 7.88 -25.52
C ASP A 121 21.35 6.56 -25.38
N PHE A 122 20.12 6.54 -25.89
CA PHE A 122 19.30 5.31 -25.90
C PHE A 122 19.99 4.17 -26.67
N ALA A 123 20.76 4.49 -27.72
CA ALA A 123 21.53 3.50 -28.46
C ALA A 123 22.56 2.74 -27.63
N ASP A 124 23.07 3.39 -26.56
CA ASP A 124 24.05 2.79 -25.64
C ASP A 124 23.39 2.10 -24.43
N SER A 125 22.08 2.23 -24.29
CA SER A 125 21.32 1.55 -23.24
C SER A 125 20.96 0.10 -23.63
N ASN A 126 20.69 -0.72 -22.62
CA ASN A 126 20.22 -2.08 -22.77
C ASN A 126 19.35 -2.49 -21.57
N PHE A 127 18.90 -3.74 -21.49
CA PHE A 127 18.08 -4.20 -20.38
C PHE A 127 18.83 -4.18 -19.04
N THR A 128 20.10 -4.55 -19.05
CA THR A 128 20.95 -4.54 -17.85
C THR A 128 21.16 -3.11 -17.34
N SER A 129 21.38 -2.12 -18.22
CA SER A 129 21.47 -0.71 -17.81
C SER A 129 20.14 -0.20 -17.23
N ASN A 130 18.99 -0.61 -17.78
CA ASN A 130 17.69 -0.25 -17.20
C ASN A 130 17.49 -0.83 -15.79
N VAL A 131 17.98 -2.04 -15.54
CA VAL A 131 17.99 -2.62 -14.18
C VAL A 131 18.89 -1.80 -13.26
N THR A 132 20.06 -1.36 -13.73
CA THR A 132 20.98 -0.51 -12.97
C THR A 132 20.39 0.86 -12.66
N ASP A 133 19.67 1.47 -13.61
CA ASP A 133 18.94 2.72 -13.38
C ASP A 133 17.86 2.58 -12.31
N LEU A 134 17.14 1.44 -12.30
CA LEU A 134 16.17 1.13 -11.24
C LEU A 134 16.81 1.00 -9.85
N LEU A 135 18.00 0.39 -9.77
CA LEU A 135 18.75 0.29 -8.52
C LEU A 135 19.20 1.68 -8.04
N ALA A 136 19.69 2.53 -8.95
CA ALA A 136 20.07 3.91 -8.64
C ALA A 136 18.86 4.75 -8.17
N ALA A 137 17.70 4.56 -8.78
CA ALA A 137 16.45 5.20 -8.36
C ALA A 137 16.00 4.74 -6.95
N ALA A 138 16.14 3.45 -6.65
CA ALA A 138 15.85 2.92 -5.32
C ALA A 138 16.84 3.46 -4.28
N ASP A 139 18.12 3.57 -4.61
CA ASP A 139 19.16 4.16 -3.75
C ASP A 139 18.91 5.64 -3.49
N PHE A 140 18.48 6.38 -4.50
CA PHE A 140 18.07 7.78 -4.35
C PHE A 140 16.91 7.89 -3.35
N LEU A 141 15.84 7.11 -3.53
CA LEU A 141 14.71 7.10 -2.60
C LEU A 141 15.15 6.73 -1.17
N ARG A 142 16.04 5.77 -1.01
CA ARG A 142 16.59 5.32 0.29
C ARG A 142 17.33 6.43 1.01
N ARG A 143 18.11 7.24 0.28
CA ARG A 143 18.89 8.32 0.87
C ARG A 143 18.09 9.57 1.16
N GLU A 144 17.23 9.98 0.23
CA GLU A 144 16.55 11.29 0.29
C GLU A 144 15.17 11.21 0.96
N TYR A 145 14.56 10.01 1.02
CA TYR A 145 13.22 9.78 1.54
C TYR A 145 13.13 8.45 2.30
N GLN A 146 12.62 7.43 1.65
CA GLN A 146 12.50 6.08 2.16
C GLN A 146 12.63 5.09 1.00
N ALA A 147 13.31 3.97 1.23
CA ALA A 147 13.45 2.90 0.25
C ALA A 147 12.09 2.40 -0.26
N PRO A 148 11.97 2.07 -1.56
CA PRO A 148 10.69 1.65 -2.12
C PRO A 148 10.28 0.27 -1.60
N ALA A 149 9.10 0.20 -0.98
CA ALA A 149 8.49 -1.05 -0.52
C ALA A 149 7.67 -1.74 -1.62
N LEU A 150 7.27 -1.01 -2.67
CA LEU A 150 6.51 -1.50 -3.82
C LEU A 150 7.24 -1.17 -5.12
N LEU A 151 7.42 -2.16 -5.97
CA LEU A 151 7.93 -1.99 -7.33
C LEU A 151 6.79 -2.22 -8.32
N ILE A 152 6.61 -1.31 -9.25
CA ILE A 152 5.56 -1.39 -10.29
C ILE A 152 6.25 -1.29 -11.64
N GLY A 153 5.97 -2.22 -12.55
CA GLY A 153 6.55 -2.17 -13.88
C GLY A 153 5.53 -2.46 -14.97
N HIS A 154 5.55 -1.64 -16.02
CA HIS A 154 4.71 -1.78 -17.18
C HIS A 154 5.52 -2.28 -18.38
N SER A 155 5.00 -3.31 -19.08
CA SER A 155 5.63 -3.89 -20.27
C SER A 155 7.08 -4.33 -19.98
N LEU A 156 8.08 -3.89 -20.75
CA LEU A 156 9.50 -4.19 -20.48
C LEU A 156 9.94 -3.69 -19.10
N GLY A 157 9.38 -2.57 -18.60
CA GLY A 157 9.58 -2.12 -17.22
C GLY A 157 9.13 -3.15 -16.18
N GLY A 158 8.11 -3.96 -16.51
CA GLY A 158 7.68 -5.08 -15.66
C GLY A 158 8.75 -6.20 -15.58
N ALA A 159 9.38 -6.54 -16.69
CA ALA A 159 10.53 -7.44 -16.66
C ALA A 159 11.71 -6.84 -15.88
N ALA A 160 11.94 -5.52 -16.04
CA ALA A 160 13.04 -4.84 -15.35
C ALA A 160 12.86 -4.80 -13.82
N VAL A 161 11.65 -4.53 -13.30
CA VAL A 161 11.41 -4.55 -11.84
C VAL A 161 11.52 -5.95 -11.27
N LEU A 162 11.14 -7.01 -12.00
CA LEU A 162 11.37 -8.39 -11.59
C LEU A 162 12.87 -8.71 -11.48
N ALA A 163 13.68 -8.18 -12.41
CA ALA A 163 15.13 -8.36 -12.37
C ALA A 163 15.80 -7.53 -11.25
N ALA A 164 15.37 -6.29 -11.05
CA ALA A 164 15.93 -5.38 -10.04
C ALA A 164 15.54 -5.76 -8.60
N ALA A 165 14.43 -6.48 -8.41
CA ALA A 165 13.80 -6.70 -7.12
C ALA A 165 14.73 -7.35 -6.07
N GLN A 166 15.67 -8.21 -6.47
CA GLN A 166 16.62 -8.81 -5.54
C GLN A 166 17.66 -7.79 -5.00
N GLY A 167 17.99 -6.76 -5.79
CA GLY A 167 18.88 -5.66 -5.39
C GLY A 167 18.19 -4.60 -4.54
N ILE A 168 16.89 -4.72 -4.30
CA ILE A 168 16.10 -3.79 -3.47
C ILE A 168 15.48 -4.59 -2.32
N PRO A 169 16.23 -4.86 -1.25
CA PRO A 169 15.78 -5.74 -0.16
C PRO A 169 14.53 -5.22 0.56
N GLU A 170 14.33 -3.91 0.63
CA GLU A 170 13.18 -3.27 1.27
C GLU A 170 11.88 -3.45 0.47
N ALA A 171 11.96 -3.75 -0.83
CA ALA A 171 10.77 -4.05 -1.63
C ALA A 171 10.12 -5.33 -1.11
N ARG A 172 8.84 -5.27 -0.82
CA ARG A 172 8.03 -6.36 -0.26
C ARG A 172 7.02 -6.88 -1.26
N ALA A 173 6.64 -6.02 -2.20
CA ALA A 173 5.67 -6.32 -3.22
C ALA A 173 6.17 -5.86 -4.59
N VAL A 174 5.89 -6.65 -5.61
CA VAL A 174 6.18 -6.37 -7.01
C VAL A 174 4.89 -6.51 -7.80
N THR A 175 4.61 -5.52 -8.64
CA THR A 175 3.47 -5.55 -9.55
C THR A 175 3.97 -5.43 -10.99
N THR A 176 3.50 -6.31 -11.85
CA THR A 176 3.75 -6.25 -13.29
C THR A 176 2.45 -5.99 -14.04
N ILE A 177 2.49 -5.13 -15.05
CA ILE A 177 1.35 -4.77 -15.88
C ILE A 177 1.76 -5.05 -17.34
N ALA A 178 1.07 -5.96 -18.01
CA ALA A 178 1.33 -6.33 -19.41
C ALA A 178 2.80 -6.67 -19.70
N ALA A 179 3.48 -7.32 -18.75
CA ALA A 179 4.91 -7.59 -18.82
C ALA A 179 5.22 -8.88 -19.59
N PRO A 180 6.33 -8.92 -20.37
CA PRO A 180 6.85 -10.16 -20.92
C PRO A 180 7.57 -10.96 -19.83
N ALA A 181 7.50 -12.30 -19.93
CA ALA A 181 8.25 -13.21 -19.07
C ALA A 181 9.76 -13.16 -19.34
N GLU A 182 10.12 -12.87 -20.59
CA GLU A 182 11.51 -12.78 -21.04
C GLU A 182 11.76 -11.42 -21.68
N PRO A 183 12.82 -10.69 -21.31
CA PRO A 183 13.15 -9.38 -21.93
C PRO A 183 13.32 -9.47 -23.44
N SER A 184 13.81 -10.58 -23.97
CA SER A 184 13.99 -10.81 -25.40
C SER A 184 12.68 -10.74 -26.21
N HIS A 185 11.52 -10.82 -25.56
CA HIS A 185 10.22 -10.61 -26.21
C HIS A 185 10.13 -9.26 -26.92
N VAL A 186 10.82 -8.23 -26.43
CA VAL A 186 10.83 -6.88 -27.02
C VAL A 186 11.36 -6.89 -28.47
N LEU A 187 12.22 -7.83 -28.82
CA LEU A 187 12.78 -7.97 -30.19
C LEU A 187 11.69 -8.19 -31.25
N ARG A 188 10.50 -8.66 -30.86
CA ARG A 188 9.36 -8.84 -31.77
C ARG A 188 8.87 -7.52 -32.35
N GLN A 189 9.06 -6.39 -31.66
CA GLN A 189 8.61 -5.07 -32.08
C GLN A 189 9.39 -4.53 -33.29
N PHE A 190 10.62 -5.01 -33.52
CA PHE A 190 11.48 -4.64 -34.65
C PHE A 190 12.12 -5.85 -35.30
N ARG A 191 11.35 -6.94 -35.40
CA ARG A 191 11.83 -8.23 -35.96
C ARG A 191 12.43 -8.09 -37.35
N LYS A 192 11.90 -7.21 -38.18
CA LYS A 192 12.36 -6.95 -39.58
C LYS A 192 13.76 -6.34 -39.63
N ASP A 193 14.19 -5.67 -38.56
CA ASP A 193 15.44 -4.93 -38.51
C ASP A 193 16.58 -5.74 -37.86
N LEU A 194 16.28 -6.91 -37.27
CA LEU A 194 17.25 -7.72 -36.51
C LEU A 194 18.45 -8.16 -37.32
N ASP A 195 18.25 -8.54 -38.59
CA ASP A 195 19.34 -9.00 -39.46
C ASP A 195 20.27 -7.85 -39.86
N ALA A 196 19.73 -6.65 -40.07
CA ALA A 196 20.51 -5.45 -40.31
C ALA A 196 21.35 -5.07 -39.05
N ILE A 197 20.74 -5.14 -37.85
CA ILE A 197 21.47 -4.89 -36.59
C ILE A 197 22.60 -5.88 -36.41
N ARG A 198 22.36 -7.17 -36.66
CA ARG A 198 23.41 -8.22 -36.56
C ARG A 198 24.55 -8.01 -37.57
N ALA A 199 24.20 -7.65 -38.80
CA ALA A 199 25.20 -7.49 -39.88
C ALA A 199 26.05 -6.21 -39.70
N HIS A 200 25.41 -5.07 -39.38
CA HIS A 200 26.07 -3.77 -39.36
C HIS A 200 26.43 -3.30 -37.95
N GLY A 201 26.04 -4.00 -36.90
CA GLY A 201 26.26 -3.60 -35.51
C GLY A 201 25.15 -2.71 -34.92
N GLU A 202 24.43 -1.97 -35.75
CA GLU A 202 23.30 -1.13 -35.37
C GLU A 202 22.33 -0.90 -36.55
N SER A 203 21.12 -0.49 -36.24
CA SER A 203 20.13 -0.01 -37.22
C SER A 203 19.15 0.95 -36.59
N ALA A 204 18.65 1.89 -37.40
CA ALA A 204 17.53 2.73 -37.02
C ALA A 204 16.22 1.92 -37.13
N VAL A 205 15.44 1.87 -36.05
CA VAL A 205 14.17 1.17 -35.95
C VAL A 205 13.04 2.13 -35.62
N SER A 206 11.86 1.89 -36.20
CA SER A 206 10.67 2.69 -35.86
C SER A 206 9.87 2.00 -34.75
N LEU A 207 9.76 2.65 -33.58
CA LEU A 207 9.03 2.16 -32.42
C LEU A 207 8.01 3.21 -31.98
N ALA A 208 6.73 2.84 -31.95
CA ALA A 208 5.62 3.74 -31.59
C ALA A 208 5.65 5.10 -32.38
N GLY A 209 6.01 5.05 -33.66
CA GLY A 209 6.08 6.25 -34.54
C GLY A 209 7.34 7.12 -34.33
N ARG A 210 8.30 6.70 -33.52
CA ARG A 210 9.57 7.40 -33.27
C ARG A 210 10.74 6.56 -33.77
N GLN A 211 11.81 7.22 -34.22
CA GLN A 211 13.04 6.55 -34.64
C GLN A 211 13.99 6.37 -33.44
N PHE A 212 14.54 5.17 -33.32
CA PHE A 212 15.56 4.83 -32.33
C PHE A 212 16.68 4.05 -33.00
N THR A 213 17.90 4.27 -32.60
CA THR A 213 19.02 3.43 -32.97
C THR A 213 19.14 2.29 -31.98
N ILE A 214 19.13 1.05 -32.46
CA ILE A 214 19.35 -0.15 -31.65
C ILE A 214 20.67 -0.77 -32.06
N LYS A 215 21.58 -0.94 -31.11
CA LYS A 215 22.88 -1.61 -31.30
C LYS A 215 22.80 -3.10 -31.02
N ARG A 216 23.73 -3.85 -31.59
CA ARG A 216 23.85 -5.32 -31.42
C ARG A 216 23.92 -5.72 -29.95
N GLN A 217 24.61 -4.93 -29.12
CA GLN A 217 24.75 -5.19 -27.68
C GLN A 217 23.40 -5.29 -26.96
N PHE A 218 22.36 -4.58 -27.43
CA PHE A 218 21.00 -4.70 -26.87
C PHE A 218 20.41 -6.08 -27.13
N LEU A 219 20.61 -6.64 -28.36
CA LEU A 219 20.13 -7.97 -28.72
C LEU A 219 20.81 -9.05 -27.89
N GLU A 220 22.12 -8.93 -27.71
CA GLU A 220 22.94 -9.85 -26.93
C GLU A 220 22.57 -9.82 -25.44
N ASP A 221 22.38 -8.61 -24.89
CA ASP A 221 22.02 -8.42 -23.49
C ASP A 221 20.65 -9.04 -23.17
N VAL A 222 19.59 -8.74 -23.96
CA VAL A 222 18.26 -9.30 -23.69
C VAL A 222 18.19 -10.82 -23.91
N ALA A 223 19.04 -11.37 -24.76
CA ALA A 223 19.13 -12.82 -24.99
C ALA A 223 19.85 -13.55 -23.85
N GLY A 224 20.76 -12.87 -23.16
CA GLY A 224 21.54 -13.42 -22.03
C GLY A 224 20.80 -13.41 -20.68
N GLN A 225 19.57 -12.91 -20.61
CA GLN A 225 18.84 -12.77 -19.36
C GLN A 225 18.19 -14.09 -18.91
N ASP A 226 18.52 -14.56 -17.71
CA ASP A 226 17.83 -15.67 -17.03
C ASP A 226 16.68 -15.13 -16.15
N GLN A 227 15.62 -14.70 -16.80
CA GLN A 227 14.48 -14.09 -16.12
C GLN A 227 13.65 -15.09 -15.32
N ALA A 228 13.50 -16.30 -15.83
CA ALA A 228 12.75 -17.37 -15.16
C ALA A 228 13.33 -17.69 -13.78
N SER A 229 14.65 -17.82 -13.66
CA SER A 229 15.32 -18.03 -12.38
C SER A 229 15.18 -16.84 -11.43
N ARG A 230 15.19 -15.60 -11.95
CA ARG A 230 14.96 -14.40 -11.13
C ARG A 230 13.54 -14.41 -10.56
N ILE A 231 12.54 -14.72 -11.37
CA ILE A 231 11.14 -14.83 -10.94
C ILE A 231 10.99 -15.95 -9.90
N ALA A 232 11.57 -17.10 -10.11
CA ALA A 232 11.50 -18.24 -9.17
C ALA A 232 12.13 -17.90 -7.80
N ARG A 233 13.14 -17.03 -7.78
CA ARG A 233 13.84 -16.59 -6.57
C ARG A 233 13.38 -15.22 -6.08
N LEU A 234 12.27 -14.67 -6.57
CA LEU A 234 11.82 -13.31 -6.28
C LEU A 234 11.71 -13.03 -4.77
N GLY A 235 11.17 -13.97 -3.98
CA GLY A 235 11.07 -13.89 -2.51
C GLY A 235 10.18 -12.74 -2.00
N LYS A 236 9.36 -12.15 -2.88
CA LYS A 236 8.47 -11.03 -2.61
C LYS A 236 7.06 -11.36 -3.10
N ALA A 237 6.06 -10.69 -2.57
CA ALA A 237 4.70 -10.83 -3.07
C ALA A 237 4.61 -10.32 -4.52
N LEU A 238 3.96 -11.07 -5.40
CA LEU A 238 3.83 -10.74 -6.82
C LEU A 238 2.37 -10.57 -7.22
N LEU A 239 2.06 -9.45 -7.88
CA LEU A 239 0.78 -9.21 -8.54
C LEU A 239 1.01 -9.05 -10.05
N VAL A 240 0.33 -9.86 -10.84
CA VAL A 240 0.42 -9.84 -12.30
C VAL A 240 -0.89 -9.32 -12.86
N PHE A 241 -0.85 -8.22 -13.61
CA PHE A 241 -1.96 -7.73 -14.43
C PHE A 241 -1.68 -8.00 -15.89
N HIS A 242 -2.68 -8.53 -16.61
CA HIS A 242 -2.56 -8.71 -18.05
C HIS A 242 -3.95 -8.74 -18.73
N SER A 243 -4.03 -8.18 -19.94
CA SER A 243 -5.23 -8.26 -20.75
C SER A 243 -5.18 -9.48 -21.66
N PRO A 244 -6.26 -10.29 -21.74
CA PRO A 244 -6.37 -11.35 -22.74
C PRO A 244 -6.33 -10.84 -24.18
N GLN A 245 -6.66 -9.56 -24.39
CA GLN A 245 -6.70 -8.90 -25.71
C GLN A 245 -5.43 -8.10 -26.01
N ASP A 246 -4.39 -8.21 -25.18
CA ASP A 246 -3.12 -7.51 -25.43
C ASP A 246 -2.45 -8.00 -26.72
N ALA A 247 -2.43 -7.12 -27.74
CA ALA A 247 -1.86 -7.44 -29.05
C ALA A 247 -0.32 -7.27 -29.10
N THR A 248 0.29 -6.67 -28.07
CA THR A 248 1.73 -6.41 -28.01
C THR A 248 2.47 -7.49 -27.25
N VAL A 249 1.95 -7.83 -26.07
CA VAL A 249 2.48 -8.89 -25.19
C VAL A 249 1.35 -9.86 -24.90
N ALA A 250 1.42 -11.04 -25.49
CA ALA A 250 0.35 -12.03 -25.38
C ALA A 250 0.21 -12.54 -23.94
N ILE A 251 -1.02 -12.92 -23.56
CA ILE A 251 -1.41 -13.33 -22.19
C ILE A 251 -0.55 -14.50 -21.66
N GLU A 252 -0.03 -15.35 -22.53
CA GLU A 252 0.85 -16.47 -22.18
C GLU A 252 2.13 -16.00 -21.49
N GLN A 253 2.53 -14.73 -21.67
CA GLN A 253 3.66 -14.17 -20.93
C GLN A 253 3.33 -14.00 -19.45
N ALA A 254 2.12 -13.56 -19.12
CA ALA A 254 1.64 -13.50 -17.75
C ALA A 254 1.55 -14.89 -17.10
N GLN A 255 1.06 -15.89 -17.86
CA GLN A 255 1.05 -17.28 -17.41
C GLN A 255 2.45 -17.75 -17.02
N LYS A 256 3.46 -17.54 -17.89
CA LYS A 256 4.86 -17.93 -17.62
C LYS A 256 5.41 -17.23 -16.37
N ILE A 257 5.16 -15.93 -16.19
CA ILE A 257 5.55 -15.19 -14.98
C ILE A 257 4.89 -15.82 -13.75
N TYR A 258 3.58 -16.06 -13.83
CA TYR A 258 2.81 -16.59 -12.71
C TYR A 258 3.25 -18.00 -12.34
N GLU A 259 3.48 -18.87 -13.31
CA GLU A 259 3.93 -20.25 -13.07
C GLU A 259 5.34 -20.30 -12.46
N ALA A 260 6.27 -19.49 -12.95
CA ALA A 260 7.63 -19.43 -12.43
C ALA A 260 7.72 -18.87 -11.00
N ALA A 261 6.83 -17.96 -10.62
CA ALA A 261 6.83 -17.31 -9.32
C ALA A 261 6.37 -18.25 -8.20
N ARG A 262 6.97 -18.09 -7.01
CA ARG A 262 6.50 -18.72 -5.77
C ARG A 262 5.45 -17.85 -5.08
N HIS A 263 4.64 -18.46 -4.20
CA HIS A 263 3.70 -17.70 -3.36
C HIS A 263 4.43 -16.80 -2.35
N PRO A 264 3.83 -15.63 -2.00
CA PRO A 264 2.50 -15.19 -2.41
C PRO A 264 2.49 -14.59 -3.81
N LYS A 265 1.56 -15.01 -4.66
CA LYS A 265 1.35 -14.49 -6.01
C LYS A 265 -0.14 -14.38 -6.33
N SER A 266 -0.49 -13.37 -7.12
CA SER A 266 -1.86 -13.09 -7.56
C SER A 266 -1.87 -12.72 -9.04
N PHE A 267 -2.98 -12.97 -9.71
CA PHE A 267 -3.23 -12.58 -11.11
C PHE A 267 -4.57 -11.85 -11.19
N ILE A 268 -4.60 -10.77 -11.96
CA ILE A 268 -5.83 -10.03 -12.28
C ILE A 268 -5.89 -9.85 -13.79
N SER A 269 -6.99 -10.36 -14.40
CA SER A 269 -7.29 -10.14 -15.80
C SER A 269 -7.77 -8.71 -16.03
N LEU A 270 -7.27 -8.08 -17.09
CA LEU A 270 -7.67 -6.74 -17.53
C LEU A 270 -8.51 -6.86 -18.80
N ASP A 271 -9.71 -7.42 -18.68
CA ASP A 271 -10.57 -7.70 -19.81
C ASP A 271 -10.90 -6.43 -20.59
N GLY A 272 -10.64 -6.45 -21.90
CA GLY A 272 -10.88 -5.34 -22.81
C GLY A 272 -9.91 -4.15 -22.70
N ALA A 273 -8.85 -4.25 -21.86
CA ALA A 273 -7.80 -3.24 -21.81
C ALA A 273 -6.78 -3.44 -22.95
N ASP A 274 -6.27 -2.34 -23.48
CA ASP A 274 -5.14 -2.38 -24.40
C ASP A 274 -3.80 -2.43 -23.67
N HIS A 275 -2.72 -2.71 -24.39
CA HIS A 275 -1.37 -2.80 -23.85
C HIS A 275 -0.92 -1.58 -23.03
N LEU A 276 -1.35 -0.38 -23.44
CA LEU A 276 -0.93 0.90 -22.86
C LEU A 276 -1.87 1.43 -21.77
N LEU A 277 -2.96 0.71 -21.48
CA LEU A 277 -4.03 1.19 -20.59
C LEU A 277 -4.51 2.59 -20.99
N SER A 278 -4.87 2.73 -22.27
CA SER A 278 -5.22 4.03 -22.86
C SER A 278 -6.47 4.63 -22.25
N ARG A 279 -7.43 3.81 -21.84
CA ARG A 279 -8.64 4.25 -21.14
C ARG A 279 -8.29 4.61 -19.69
N ALA A 280 -8.92 5.66 -19.18
CA ALA A 280 -8.70 6.13 -17.81
C ALA A 280 -9.14 5.09 -16.78
N GLU A 281 -10.27 4.44 -17.06
CA GLU A 281 -10.90 3.46 -16.16
C GLU A 281 -9.99 2.26 -15.91
N ASP A 282 -9.26 1.80 -16.92
CA ASP A 282 -8.32 0.68 -16.78
C ASP A 282 -7.16 1.02 -15.82
N ALA A 283 -6.59 2.23 -15.97
CA ALA A 283 -5.52 2.69 -15.10
C ALA A 283 -6.00 2.92 -13.65
N GLU A 284 -7.22 3.42 -13.46
CA GLU A 284 -7.83 3.61 -12.14
C GLU A 284 -8.17 2.27 -11.47
N TYR A 285 -8.66 1.31 -12.24
CA TYR A 285 -8.91 -0.06 -11.78
C TYR A 285 -7.61 -0.72 -11.32
N VAL A 286 -6.57 -0.68 -12.14
CA VAL A 286 -5.23 -1.20 -11.80
C VAL A 286 -4.72 -0.57 -10.51
N ALA A 287 -4.79 0.76 -10.38
CA ALA A 287 -4.34 1.45 -9.17
C ALA A 287 -5.13 1.02 -7.92
N SER A 288 -6.46 0.88 -8.05
CA SER A 288 -7.33 0.45 -6.96
C SER A 288 -7.00 -0.96 -6.50
N CYS A 289 -6.77 -1.88 -7.45
CA CYS A 289 -6.36 -3.24 -7.15
C CYS A 289 -4.96 -3.29 -6.51
N ILE A 290 -3.99 -2.51 -7.00
CA ILE A 290 -2.65 -2.43 -6.42
C ILE A 290 -2.74 -2.02 -4.95
N VAL A 291 -3.48 -0.94 -4.64
CA VAL A 291 -3.61 -0.45 -3.25
C VAL A 291 -4.25 -1.49 -2.35
N ALA A 292 -5.38 -2.08 -2.79
CA ALA A 292 -6.10 -3.08 -2.00
C ALA A 292 -5.25 -4.33 -1.74
N TRP A 293 -4.52 -4.80 -2.75
CA TRP A 293 -3.65 -5.97 -2.64
C TRP A 293 -2.37 -5.66 -1.86
N ALA A 294 -1.71 -4.54 -2.16
CA ALA A 294 -0.43 -4.18 -1.58
C ALA A 294 -0.54 -3.78 -0.11
N SER A 295 -1.71 -3.33 0.38
CA SER A 295 -1.92 -2.97 1.79
C SER A 295 -1.46 -4.08 2.74
N ARG A 296 -1.66 -5.34 2.38
CA ARG A 296 -1.21 -6.50 3.17
C ARG A 296 0.31 -6.60 3.32
N TYR A 297 1.07 -5.95 2.44
CA TYR A 297 2.52 -6.02 2.37
C TYR A 297 3.19 -4.68 2.70
N LEU A 298 2.47 -3.57 2.60
CA LEU A 298 2.99 -2.22 2.82
C LEU A 298 2.69 -1.68 4.21
N ASP A 299 1.63 -2.18 4.87
CA ASP A 299 1.26 -1.73 6.20
C ASP A 299 2.36 -2.12 7.20
N PRO A 300 3.01 -1.15 7.87
CA PRO A 300 3.99 -1.43 8.92
C PRO A 300 3.39 -2.26 10.06
N ALA A 301 2.08 -2.13 10.30
CA ALA A 301 1.38 -2.89 11.33
C ALA A 301 1.21 -4.38 10.98
N VAL A 302 1.15 -4.74 9.69
CA VAL A 302 1.11 -6.15 9.23
C VAL A 302 2.51 -6.77 9.19
N GLN A 303 3.56 -5.95 9.21
CA GLN A 303 4.96 -6.39 9.06
C GLN A 303 5.83 -6.15 10.26
N SER A 304 5.35 -5.49 11.27
CA SER A 304 5.85 -5.66 12.61
C SER A 304 5.45 -7.05 13.14
N SER A 305 5.87 -8.08 12.42
CA SER A 305 6.42 -9.28 13.04
C SER A 305 7.89 -9.04 13.50
N SER A 306 8.30 -7.84 13.84
CA SER A 306 8.87 -7.60 15.14
C SER A 306 7.90 -8.29 16.08
N PRO A 307 8.32 -9.26 16.93
CA PRO A 307 7.36 -9.92 17.80
C PRO A 307 6.52 -8.78 18.35
N GLU A 308 5.19 -8.81 18.14
CA GLU A 308 4.28 -7.95 18.91
C GLU A 308 4.89 -7.94 20.30
N PRO A 309 5.11 -6.78 20.94
CA PRO A 309 5.65 -6.79 22.26
C PRO A 309 4.78 -7.79 22.98
N LYS A 310 5.34 -9.00 23.24
CA LYS A 310 4.56 -10.17 23.63
C LYS A 310 3.80 -9.73 24.83
N VAL A 311 2.54 -9.35 24.64
CA VAL A 311 1.67 -9.05 25.77
C VAL A 311 1.74 -10.31 26.62
N PRO A 312 2.30 -10.28 27.82
CA PRO A 312 2.41 -11.46 28.63
C PRO A 312 1.03 -12.10 28.73
N ALA A 313 0.94 -13.41 28.58
CA ALA A 313 -0.35 -14.09 28.64
C ALA A 313 -1.03 -13.70 29.97
N VAL A 314 -2.26 -13.21 29.86
CA VAL A 314 -3.06 -12.88 31.05
C VAL A 314 -3.29 -14.18 31.82
N PRO A 315 -2.83 -14.29 33.08
CA PRO A 315 -3.07 -15.48 33.87
C PRO A 315 -4.56 -15.69 34.07
N VAL A 316 -5.07 -16.87 33.67
CA VAL A 316 -6.48 -17.22 33.78
C VAL A 316 -6.69 -18.06 35.05
N LYS A 317 -7.57 -17.59 35.93
CA LYS A 317 -8.06 -18.35 37.08
C LYS A 317 -9.33 -19.11 36.63
N PRO A 318 -9.30 -20.47 36.55
CA PRO A 318 -10.42 -21.25 36.05
C PRO A 318 -11.72 -21.06 36.85
N ASP A 319 -11.60 -20.91 38.18
CA ASP A 319 -12.72 -20.86 39.12
C ASP A 319 -13.07 -19.42 39.57
N LEU A 320 -12.90 -18.43 38.68
CA LEU A 320 -13.31 -17.06 38.98
C LEU A 320 -14.84 -17.01 39.11
N ALA A 321 -15.33 -16.62 40.28
CA ALA A 321 -16.76 -16.57 40.56
C ALA A 321 -17.50 -15.62 39.62
N PRO A 322 -18.76 -15.91 39.23
CA PRO A 322 -19.56 -15.03 38.38
C PRO A 322 -19.64 -13.60 38.96
N GLY A 323 -19.46 -12.59 38.07
CA GLY A 323 -19.47 -11.19 38.46
C GLY A 323 -18.14 -10.66 39.08
N HIS A 324 -17.13 -11.53 39.23
CA HIS A 324 -15.80 -11.11 39.69
C HIS A 324 -14.91 -10.75 38.47
N VAL A 325 -14.03 -9.78 38.71
CA VAL A 325 -12.95 -9.43 37.79
C VAL A 325 -11.63 -9.62 38.56
N LEU A 326 -10.71 -10.35 37.94
CA LEU A 326 -9.34 -10.49 38.43
C LEU A 326 -8.43 -9.55 37.65
N VAL A 327 -7.68 -8.72 38.33
CA VAL A 327 -6.64 -7.87 37.74
C VAL A 327 -5.29 -8.38 38.29
N THR A 328 -4.38 -8.67 37.35
CA THR A 328 -3.06 -9.22 37.66
C THR A 328 -1.99 -8.31 37.07
N GLU A 329 -0.93 -8.07 37.83
CA GLU A 329 0.25 -7.38 37.32
C GLU A 329 1.00 -8.26 36.32
N LEU A 330 1.30 -7.72 35.10
CA LEU A 330 2.03 -8.44 34.08
C LEU A 330 3.49 -7.98 33.91
N ASN A 331 3.80 -6.77 34.37
CA ASN A 331 5.16 -6.24 34.48
C ASN A 331 5.29 -5.43 35.78
N HIS A 332 6.50 -5.03 36.14
CA HIS A 332 6.73 -4.20 37.32
C HIS A 332 6.49 -2.69 37.10
N GLN A 333 5.67 -2.36 36.07
CA GLN A 333 5.27 -1.00 35.75
C GLN A 333 3.72 -0.90 35.73
N PHE A 334 3.10 -0.58 34.58
CA PHE A 334 1.67 -0.30 34.51
C PHE A 334 0.86 -1.38 33.78
N LEU A 335 1.50 -2.34 33.11
CA LEU A 335 0.79 -3.35 32.35
C LEU A 335 0.03 -4.32 33.28
N ARG A 336 -1.27 -4.44 33.06
CA ARG A 336 -2.18 -5.28 33.83
C ARG A 336 -2.95 -6.22 32.91
N GLY A 337 -3.09 -7.47 33.35
CA GLY A 337 -3.99 -8.43 32.75
C GLY A 337 -5.32 -8.44 33.51
N LEU A 338 -6.41 -8.39 32.79
CA LEU A 338 -7.76 -8.44 33.33
C LEU A 338 -8.45 -9.70 32.87
N GLN A 339 -9.12 -10.39 33.81
CA GLN A 339 -10.00 -11.52 33.51
C GLN A 339 -11.40 -11.21 34.02
N ALA A 340 -12.42 -11.33 33.15
CA ALA A 340 -13.83 -11.22 33.48
C ALA A 340 -14.57 -12.45 32.90
N GLY A 341 -14.84 -13.44 33.73
CA GLY A 341 -15.33 -14.74 33.30
C GLY A 341 -14.35 -15.39 32.30
N ARG A 342 -14.80 -15.69 31.07
CA ARG A 342 -13.97 -16.26 30.00
C ARG A 342 -13.19 -15.24 29.16
N HIS A 343 -13.42 -13.94 29.39
CA HIS A 343 -12.82 -12.88 28.62
C HIS A 343 -11.55 -12.35 29.29
N THR A 344 -10.52 -12.16 28.52
CA THR A 344 -9.28 -11.52 28.96
C THR A 344 -8.99 -10.27 28.14
N LEU A 345 -8.45 -9.25 28.75
CA LEU A 345 -7.98 -8.03 28.13
C LEU A 345 -6.79 -7.49 28.93
N VAL A 346 -6.08 -6.52 28.37
CA VAL A 346 -4.99 -5.82 29.06
C VAL A 346 -5.34 -4.35 29.26
N ALA A 347 -4.77 -3.77 30.31
CA ALA A 347 -4.78 -2.33 30.55
C ALA A 347 -3.34 -1.86 30.74
N ASP A 348 -3.05 -0.64 30.33
CA ASP A 348 -1.73 -0.03 30.48
C ASP A 348 -1.87 1.50 30.53
N GLU A 349 -0.81 2.19 30.90
CA GLU A 349 -0.71 3.63 30.77
C GLU A 349 -0.04 4.01 29.43
N PRO A 350 -0.32 5.20 28.88
CA PRO A 350 0.41 5.73 27.74
C PRO A 350 1.91 5.87 28.00
N GLU A 351 2.73 5.82 26.95
CA GLU A 351 4.19 5.98 27.07
C GLU A 351 4.60 7.29 27.77
N ALA A 352 3.85 8.38 27.51
CA ALA A 352 4.07 9.67 28.18
C ALA A 352 3.89 9.62 29.72
N MET A 353 3.21 8.60 30.23
CA MET A 353 2.99 8.35 31.66
C MET A 353 3.90 7.23 32.20
N GLY A 354 4.80 6.73 31.38
CA GLY A 354 5.74 5.64 31.72
C GLY A 354 5.20 4.23 31.49
N GLY A 355 4.06 4.09 30.82
CA GLY A 355 3.52 2.80 30.36
C GLY A 355 4.13 2.37 29.01
N THR A 356 3.60 1.28 28.47
CA THR A 356 4.00 0.75 27.17
C THR A 356 2.89 0.83 26.11
N ASN A 357 1.76 1.45 26.46
CA ASN A 357 0.59 1.68 25.58
C ASN A 357 0.05 0.38 24.93
N LEU A 358 0.12 -0.74 25.66
CA LEU A 358 -0.34 -2.05 25.19
C LEU A 358 -1.83 -2.31 25.44
N GLY A 359 -2.51 -1.40 26.12
CA GLY A 359 -3.94 -1.46 26.41
C GLY A 359 -4.51 -0.10 26.78
N PRO A 360 -5.84 0.04 26.88
CA PRO A 360 -6.47 1.27 27.34
C PRO A 360 -6.11 1.56 28.80
N ASP A 361 -5.94 2.85 29.13
CA ASP A 361 -5.75 3.30 30.50
C ASP A 361 -7.01 3.08 31.38
N PRO A 362 -6.89 3.11 32.71
CA PRO A 362 -8.01 2.82 33.60
C PRO A 362 -9.23 3.75 33.41
N TYR A 363 -9.02 5.03 33.06
CA TYR A 363 -10.12 5.97 32.81
C TYR A 363 -10.83 5.65 31.51
N THR A 364 -10.08 5.28 30.47
CA THR A 364 -10.63 4.81 29.20
C THR A 364 -11.46 3.54 29.37
N LEU A 365 -11.02 2.59 30.22
CA LEU A 365 -11.81 1.40 30.56
C LEU A 365 -13.11 1.77 31.26
N LEU A 366 -13.10 2.71 32.20
CA LEU A 366 -14.28 3.18 32.91
C LEU A 366 -15.28 3.84 31.96
N LEU A 367 -14.81 4.70 31.04
CA LEU A 367 -15.65 5.31 30.01
C LEU A 367 -16.20 4.28 29.04
N SER A 368 -15.41 3.29 28.67
CA SER A 368 -15.85 2.20 27.80
C SER A 368 -16.98 1.38 28.43
N ALA A 369 -16.87 1.06 29.72
CA ALA A 369 -17.93 0.38 30.47
C ALA A 369 -19.23 1.20 30.52
N LEU A 370 -19.12 2.49 30.80
CA LEU A 370 -20.26 3.39 30.84
C LEU A 370 -20.93 3.55 29.44
N GLY A 371 -20.12 3.75 28.39
CA GLY A 371 -20.59 3.88 27.02
C GLY A 371 -21.28 2.62 26.53
N THR A 372 -20.70 1.47 26.83
CA THR A 372 -21.28 0.15 26.48
C THR A 372 -22.62 -0.07 27.19
N CYS A 373 -22.67 0.17 28.51
CA CYS A 373 -23.92 0.06 29.27
C CYS A 373 -25.00 1.01 28.72
N THR A 374 -24.65 2.26 28.41
CA THR A 374 -25.57 3.25 27.87
C THR A 374 -26.12 2.82 26.51
N SER A 375 -25.26 2.42 25.57
CA SER A 375 -25.66 2.01 24.22
C SER A 375 -26.54 0.76 24.23
N MET A 376 -26.20 -0.24 25.06
CA MET A 376 -26.99 -1.46 25.23
C MET A 376 -28.37 -1.16 25.84
N THR A 377 -28.44 -0.28 26.85
CA THR A 377 -29.69 0.13 27.48
C THR A 377 -30.62 0.85 26.49
N ILE A 378 -30.08 1.75 25.67
CA ILE A 378 -30.86 2.43 24.62
C ILE A 378 -31.41 1.39 23.62
N ARG A 379 -30.61 0.46 23.18
CA ARG A 379 -31.06 -0.63 22.28
C ARG A 379 -32.14 -1.50 22.91
N MET A 380 -31.93 -1.90 24.14
CA MET A 380 -32.94 -2.70 24.89
C MET A 380 -34.26 -1.95 25.03
N TYR A 381 -34.22 -0.66 25.35
CA TYR A 381 -35.41 0.17 25.47
C TYR A 381 -36.17 0.28 24.13
N ALA A 382 -35.43 0.58 23.05
CA ALA A 382 -36.00 0.67 21.69
C ALA A 382 -36.67 -0.62 21.29
N ASN A 383 -36.02 -1.78 21.47
CA ASN A 383 -36.58 -3.09 21.17
C ASN A 383 -37.84 -3.37 21.98
N ARG A 384 -37.84 -3.07 23.29
CA ARG A 384 -39.01 -3.27 24.17
C ARG A 384 -40.21 -2.40 23.76
N LYS A 385 -39.94 -1.20 23.22
CA LYS A 385 -41.00 -0.27 22.78
C LYS A 385 -41.35 -0.41 21.31
N GLY A 386 -40.73 -1.31 20.55
CA GLY A 386 -40.98 -1.47 19.12
C GLY A 386 -40.54 -0.26 18.30
N LEU A 387 -39.57 0.54 18.80
CA LEU A 387 -39.04 1.68 18.09
C LEU A 387 -37.98 1.22 17.06
N GLN A 388 -38.06 1.75 15.84
CA GLN A 388 -37.03 1.54 14.84
C GLN A 388 -35.84 2.42 15.20
N LEU A 389 -34.70 1.77 15.45
CA LEU A 389 -33.44 2.41 15.81
C LEU A 389 -32.31 1.79 14.98
N ASP A 390 -31.82 2.50 13.99
CA ASP A 390 -30.84 2.00 13.04
C ASP A 390 -29.46 1.83 13.69
N ASP A 391 -28.98 2.84 14.43
CA ASP A 391 -27.66 2.81 15.06
C ASP A 391 -27.66 3.56 16.42
N VAL A 392 -26.71 3.22 17.29
CA VAL A 392 -26.46 3.91 18.56
C VAL A 392 -24.97 4.16 18.70
N LYS A 393 -24.60 5.43 18.72
CA LYS A 393 -23.22 5.88 18.99
C LYS A 393 -23.21 6.67 20.30
N VAL A 394 -22.28 6.32 21.17
CA VAL A 394 -22.08 6.99 22.46
C VAL A 394 -20.61 7.41 22.52
N GLU A 395 -20.38 8.72 22.54
CA GLU A 395 -19.05 9.31 22.73
C GLU A 395 -18.98 9.89 24.14
N LEU A 396 -17.93 9.50 24.86
CA LEU A 396 -17.69 9.92 26.24
C LEU A 396 -16.30 10.53 26.35
N HIS A 397 -16.20 11.60 27.11
CA HIS A 397 -14.94 12.30 27.37
C HIS A 397 -14.79 12.60 28.86
N HIS A 398 -13.60 12.39 29.41
CA HIS A 398 -13.26 12.87 30.73
C HIS A 398 -12.24 14.00 30.66
N ARG A 399 -12.29 14.93 31.59
CA ARG A 399 -11.32 16.01 31.75
C ARG A 399 -10.86 16.05 33.21
N ARG A 400 -9.55 16.03 33.41
CA ARG A 400 -8.98 16.40 34.71
C ARG A 400 -9.16 17.91 34.90
N ILE A 401 -9.69 18.31 36.05
CA ILE A 401 -9.83 19.72 36.48
C ILE A 401 -8.67 20.03 37.43
#